data_f4e3654aad38d24d74ddea63e4967c8c
#
_entry.id   f4e3654aad38d24d74ddea63e4967c8c
#
_cell.length_a   1.000
_cell.length_b   1.000
_cell.length_c   1.000
_cell.angle_alpha   90.00
_cell.angle_beta   90.00
_cell.angle_gamma   90.00
#
_symmetry.space_group_name_H-M   'P 1'
#
loop_
_entity.id
_entity.type
_entity.pdbx_description
1 polymer ?
#
loop_
_entity_poly.entity_id
_entity_poly.type
_entity_poly.pdbx_seq_one_letter_code
_entity_poly.pdbx_strand_id
1 'polypeptide(L)'
;MIRYQCLELLAANRTDQLLVTSQSGQRIEWSHLSKHEGNLLVGMMGCAIGVGMGLALALPHRKVIVLDSDGSVLLSLFNLATLGNLQPKNLVVYVFDNGVYSGSRISYATATSGNTDLEAIREWGRAAGMKATART
;
A
#
# COMPACT_ATOMS: atom_id res chain seq x y z
N MET A 1 -10.65 3.66 -12.70
CA MET A 1 -11.34 3.89 -11.38
C MET A 1 -10.54 4.91 -10.62
N ILE A 2 -11.17 5.93 -10.07
CA ILE A 2 -10.50 6.95 -9.26
C ILE A 2 -10.21 6.34 -7.88
N ARG A 3 -9.06 6.65 -7.28
CA ARG A 3 -8.63 6.14 -5.96
C ARG A 3 -9.75 6.27 -4.91
N TYR A 4 -10.40 7.43 -4.84
CA TYR A 4 -11.46 7.69 -3.87
C TYR A 4 -12.62 6.69 -3.98
N GLN A 5 -13.10 6.39 -5.20
CA GLN A 5 -14.15 5.40 -5.42
C GLN A 5 -13.73 3.98 -4.96
N CYS A 6 -12.46 3.64 -5.14
CA CYS A 6 -11.92 2.37 -4.64
C CYS A 6 -11.96 2.31 -3.11
N LEU A 7 -11.60 3.41 -2.46
CA LEU A 7 -11.65 3.54 -1.00
C LEU A 7 -13.09 3.52 -0.46
N GLU A 8 -14.05 4.14 -1.16
CA GLU A 8 -15.48 4.08 -0.80
C GLU A 8 -16.00 2.64 -0.83
N LEU A 9 -15.69 1.90 -1.90
CA LEU A 9 -16.07 0.49 -2.01
C LEU A 9 -15.45 -0.35 -0.90
N LEU A 10 -14.19 -0.09 -0.57
CA LEU A 10 -13.51 -0.79 0.52
C LEU A 10 -14.15 -0.46 1.87
N ALA A 11 -14.46 0.80 2.13
CA ALA A 11 -15.10 1.24 3.36
C ALA A 11 -16.50 0.63 3.54
N ALA A 12 -17.27 0.55 2.45
CA ALA A 12 -18.62 -0.03 2.46
C ALA A 12 -18.62 -1.55 2.73
N ASN A 13 -17.54 -2.25 2.37
CA ASN A 13 -17.43 -3.71 2.50
C ASN A 13 -16.54 -4.17 3.67
N ARG A 14 -15.90 -3.22 4.37
CA ARG A 14 -15.07 -3.54 5.52
C ARG A 14 -15.93 -3.88 6.74
N THR A 15 -15.52 -4.93 7.46
CA THR A 15 -16.13 -5.33 8.72
C THR A 15 -15.12 -5.12 9.87
N ASP A 16 -14.32 -6.12 10.19
CA ASP A 16 -13.43 -6.16 11.35
C ASP A 16 -11.93 -6.14 11.00
N GLN A 17 -11.59 -6.05 9.70
CA GLN A 17 -10.22 -6.08 9.25
C GLN A 17 -9.42 -4.91 9.85
N LEU A 18 -8.18 -5.18 10.27
CA LEU A 18 -7.23 -4.14 10.60
C LEU A 18 -6.79 -3.44 9.31
N LEU A 19 -6.66 -2.12 9.35
CA LEU A 19 -6.24 -1.37 8.19
C LEU A 19 -5.07 -0.47 8.53
N VAL A 20 -3.99 -0.61 7.76
CA VAL A 20 -2.78 0.18 7.88
C VAL A 20 -2.63 1.07 6.66
N THR A 21 -2.36 2.34 6.85
CA THR A 21 -2.08 3.26 5.73
C THR A 21 -0.88 4.14 6.02
N SER A 22 -0.06 4.38 4.99
CA SER A 22 1.07 5.30 5.04
C SER A 22 0.64 6.76 4.89
N GLN A 23 1.57 7.67 5.14
CA GLN A 23 1.37 9.11 4.95
C GLN A 23 1.33 9.46 3.46
N SER A 24 0.12 9.60 2.92
CA SER A 24 -0.11 10.01 1.52
C SER A 24 -1.59 10.39 1.32
N GLY A 25 -2.00 10.68 0.09
CA GLY A 25 -3.37 11.10 -0.22
C GLY A 25 -4.44 10.10 0.21
N GLN A 26 -4.20 8.79 0.05
CA GLN A 26 -5.15 7.76 0.48
C GLN A 26 -5.42 7.78 1.99
N ARG A 27 -4.44 8.16 2.82
CA ARG A 27 -4.62 8.31 4.26
C ARG A 27 -5.65 9.38 4.59
N ILE A 28 -5.55 10.54 3.94
CA ILE A 28 -6.47 11.66 4.15
C ILE A 28 -7.89 11.24 3.74
N GLU A 29 -8.03 10.70 2.54
CA GLU A 29 -9.32 10.23 2.02
C GLU A 29 -9.90 9.13 2.92
N TRP A 30 -9.09 8.15 3.33
CA TRP A 30 -9.55 7.08 4.23
C TRP A 30 -10.00 7.60 5.58
N SER A 31 -9.34 8.61 6.14
CA SER A 31 -9.71 9.20 7.42
C SER A 31 -11.09 9.88 7.40
N HIS A 32 -11.56 10.29 6.22
CA HIS A 32 -12.92 10.80 6.03
C HIS A 32 -13.96 9.68 5.87
N LEU A 33 -13.58 8.57 5.25
CA LEU A 33 -14.47 7.45 4.94
C LEU A 33 -14.68 6.49 6.11
N SER A 34 -13.68 6.34 6.98
CA SER A 34 -13.74 5.35 8.06
C SER A 34 -13.15 5.87 9.37
N LYS A 35 -13.95 5.76 10.45
CA LYS A 35 -13.55 6.06 11.84
C LYS A 35 -13.36 4.80 12.69
N HIS A 36 -13.22 3.65 12.04
CA HIS A 36 -13.09 2.37 12.72
C HIS A 36 -11.82 2.31 13.57
N GLU A 37 -11.91 1.78 14.78
CA GLU A 37 -10.79 1.68 15.74
C GLU A 37 -9.63 0.82 15.25
N GLY A 38 -9.88 -0.12 14.35
CA GLY A 38 -8.85 -0.92 13.68
C GLY A 38 -8.07 -0.18 12.59
N ASN A 39 -8.17 1.14 12.48
CA ASN A 39 -7.36 1.97 11.58
C ASN A 39 -6.03 2.32 12.22
N LEU A 40 -4.92 1.96 11.60
CA LEU A 40 -3.58 2.36 11.99
C LEU A 40 -2.98 3.29 10.93
N LEU A 41 -2.81 4.55 11.31
CA LEU A 41 -2.25 5.59 10.45
C LEU A 41 -0.75 5.73 10.72
N VAL A 42 0.07 5.14 9.87
CA VAL A 42 1.53 5.23 9.99
C VAL A 42 2.00 6.59 9.48
N GLY A 43 2.78 7.29 10.30
CA GLY A 43 3.22 8.67 10.04
C GLY A 43 4.34 8.81 9.00
N MET A 44 4.85 7.70 8.45
CA MET A 44 5.97 7.69 7.50
C MET A 44 5.64 6.88 6.25
N MET A 45 6.10 7.37 5.11
CA MET A 45 6.12 6.61 3.86
C MET A 45 7.10 5.43 3.99
N GLY A 46 6.84 4.37 3.24
CA GLY A 46 7.67 3.16 3.25
C GLY A 46 7.42 2.18 4.41
N CYS A 47 6.68 2.58 5.44
CA CYS A 47 6.52 1.75 6.63
C CYS A 47 5.23 0.91 6.66
N ALA A 48 4.21 1.25 5.87
CA ALA A 48 2.89 0.61 5.99
C ALA A 48 2.91 -0.89 5.70
N ILE A 49 3.62 -1.33 4.67
CA ILE A 49 3.74 -2.75 4.33
C ILE A 49 4.42 -3.53 5.45
N GLY A 50 5.54 -3.02 5.98
CA GLY A 50 6.26 -3.67 7.08
C GLY A 50 5.40 -3.80 8.35
N VAL A 51 4.69 -2.73 8.71
CA VAL A 51 3.76 -2.74 9.85
C VAL A 51 2.60 -3.70 9.62
N GLY A 52 1.97 -3.66 8.44
CA GLY A 52 0.87 -4.56 8.08
C GLY A 52 1.29 -6.03 8.09
N MET A 53 2.49 -6.32 7.59
CA MET A 53 3.07 -7.66 7.61
C MET A 53 3.33 -8.14 9.06
N GLY A 54 3.89 -7.27 9.90
CA GLY A 54 4.10 -7.59 11.33
C GLY A 54 2.78 -7.90 12.04
N LEU A 55 1.72 -7.11 11.78
CA LEU A 55 0.38 -7.37 12.32
C LEU A 55 -0.20 -8.69 11.81
N ALA A 56 -0.06 -8.98 10.51
CA ALA A 56 -0.57 -10.22 9.92
C ALA A 56 0.09 -11.45 10.51
N LEU A 57 1.40 -11.40 10.78
CA LEU A 57 2.13 -12.50 11.41
C LEU A 57 1.77 -12.65 12.89
N ALA A 58 1.63 -11.54 13.61
CA ALA A 58 1.31 -11.56 15.04
C ALA A 58 -0.15 -11.96 15.31
N LEU A 59 -1.06 -11.70 14.36
CA LEU A 59 -2.50 -11.91 14.49
C LEU A 59 -3.04 -12.78 13.33
N PRO A 60 -2.66 -14.06 13.25
CA PRO A 60 -2.97 -14.91 12.08
C PRO A 60 -4.48 -15.13 11.87
N HIS A 61 -5.29 -14.93 12.90
CA HIS A 61 -6.76 -15.02 12.85
C HIS A 61 -7.45 -13.72 12.41
N ARG A 62 -6.72 -12.61 12.31
CA ARG A 62 -7.25 -11.31 11.88
C ARG A 62 -6.80 -11.03 10.45
N LYS A 63 -7.71 -10.52 9.63
CA LYS A 63 -7.35 -10.01 8.30
C LYS A 63 -6.76 -8.62 8.42
N VAL A 64 -5.71 -8.36 7.65
CA VAL A 64 -5.00 -7.08 7.61
C VAL A 64 -5.06 -6.53 6.18
N ILE A 65 -5.40 -5.26 6.05
CA ILE A 65 -5.41 -4.52 4.81
C ILE A 65 -4.36 -3.42 4.91
N VAL A 66 -3.49 -3.32 3.92
CA VAL A 66 -2.55 -2.21 3.77
C VAL A 66 -2.96 -1.35 2.59
N LEU A 67 -3.06 -0.05 2.81
CA LEU A 67 -3.23 0.95 1.76
C LEU A 67 -1.93 1.72 1.63
N ASP A 68 -1.25 1.57 0.52
CA ASP A 68 0.01 2.25 0.28
C ASP A 68 0.03 2.93 -1.10
N SER A 69 1.02 3.76 -1.35
CA SER A 69 1.25 4.38 -2.65
C SER A 69 2.51 3.81 -3.29
N ASP A 70 2.57 3.90 -4.60
CA ASP A 70 3.73 3.54 -5.41
C ASP A 70 5.02 4.19 -4.90
N GLY A 71 5.02 5.51 -4.63
CA GLY A 71 6.17 6.21 -4.05
C GLY A 71 6.57 5.72 -2.67
N SER A 72 5.60 5.33 -1.83
CA SER A 72 5.86 4.76 -0.51
C SER A 72 6.49 3.37 -0.62
N VAL A 73 6.00 2.55 -1.54
CA VAL A 73 6.57 1.21 -1.81
C VAL A 73 8.01 1.31 -2.29
N LEU A 74 8.31 2.27 -3.19
CA LEU A 74 9.67 2.49 -3.70
C LEU A 74 10.67 2.87 -2.59
N LEU A 75 10.23 3.59 -1.55
CA LEU A 75 11.09 3.94 -0.42
C LEU A 75 11.52 2.72 0.42
N SER A 76 10.80 1.61 0.33
CA SER A 76 11.04 0.42 1.13
C SER A 76 10.85 -0.86 0.32
N LEU A 77 11.49 -0.96 -0.84
CA LEU A 77 11.40 -2.11 -1.74
C LEU A 77 11.76 -3.44 -1.08
N PHE A 78 12.66 -3.43 -0.10
CA PHE A 78 13.02 -4.62 0.67
C PHE A 78 11.83 -5.29 1.36
N ASN A 79 10.77 -4.55 1.69
CA ASN A 79 9.55 -5.13 2.23
C ASN A 79 8.88 -6.11 1.27
N LEU A 80 9.02 -5.91 -0.04
CA LEU A 80 8.45 -6.82 -1.05
C LEU A 80 9.16 -8.18 -1.05
N ALA A 81 10.49 -8.20 -0.86
CA ALA A 81 11.25 -9.44 -0.73
C ALA A 81 10.80 -10.23 0.49
N THR A 82 10.68 -9.56 1.62
CA THR A 82 10.23 -10.17 2.87
C THR A 82 8.79 -10.66 2.74
N LEU A 83 7.90 -9.87 2.14
CA LEU A 83 6.51 -10.25 1.89
C LEU A 83 6.40 -11.48 0.98
N GLY A 84 7.21 -11.51 -0.09
CA GLY A 84 7.29 -12.64 -1.02
C GLY A 84 7.77 -13.93 -0.35
N ASN A 85 8.69 -13.84 0.61
CA ASN A 85 9.16 -14.99 1.37
C ASN A 85 8.14 -15.48 2.41
N LEU A 86 7.53 -14.58 3.15
CA LEU A 86 6.64 -14.92 4.26
C LEU A 86 5.21 -15.27 3.82
N GLN A 87 4.72 -14.65 2.74
CA GLN A 87 3.41 -14.88 2.13
C GLN A 87 2.24 -15.03 3.13
N PRO A 88 2.04 -14.08 4.06
CA PRO A 88 0.97 -14.19 5.05
C PRO A 88 -0.40 -14.23 4.38
N LYS A 89 -1.19 -15.28 4.65
CA LYS A 89 -2.46 -15.54 3.96
C LYS A 89 -3.59 -14.59 4.37
N ASN A 90 -3.41 -13.87 5.46
CA ASN A 90 -4.36 -12.91 6.04
C ASN A 90 -4.02 -11.45 5.72
N LEU A 91 -3.07 -11.19 4.82
CA LEU A 91 -2.66 -9.84 4.40
C LEU A 91 -3.05 -9.55 2.96
N VAL A 92 -3.62 -8.37 2.74
CA VAL A 92 -3.85 -7.80 1.40
C VAL A 92 -3.20 -6.41 1.35
N VAL A 93 -2.43 -6.15 0.32
CA VAL A 93 -1.80 -4.85 0.08
C VAL A 93 -2.41 -4.22 -1.18
N TYR A 94 -3.00 -3.04 -1.03
CA TYR A 94 -3.44 -2.19 -2.13
C TYR A 94 -2.41 -1.10 -2.37
N VAL A 95 -1.84 -1.05 -3.55
CA VAL A 95 -0.91 0.01 -3.96
C VAL A 95 -1.60 0.90 -4.97
N PHE A 96 -1.72 2.18 -4.64
CA PHE A 96 -2.27 3.20 -5.52
C PHE A 96 -1.13 3.81 -6.33
N ASP A 97 -1.08 3.47 -7.60
CA ASP A 97 -0.07 3.93 -8.54
C ASP A 97 -0.64 5.07 -9.40
N ASN A 98 -0.05 6.25 -9.29
CA ASN A 98 -0.34 7.42 -10.13
C ASN A 98 0.83 7.79 -11.06
N GLY A 99 1.91 7.02 -11.04
CA GLY A 99 3.10 7.21 -11.86
C GLY A 99 3.93 8.45 -11.52
N VAL A 100 3.63 9.13 -10.40
CA VAL A 100 4.36 10.34 -10.00
C VAL A 100 4.57 10.39 -8.47
N TYR A 101 5.67 10.98 -8.07
CA TYR A 101 5.90 11.34 -6.68
C TYR A 101 5.20 12.68 -6.40
N SER A 102 3.93 12.65 -6.02
CA SER A 102 3.02 13.80 -6.04
C SER A 102 3.45 14.96 -5.13
N GLY A 103 4.19 14.70 -4.06
CA GLY A 103 4.72 15.74 -3.17
C GLY A 103 5.74 16.66 -3.83
N SER A 104 6.44 16.19 -4.85
CA SER A 104 7.47 16.96 -5.58
C SER A 104 7.09 17.25 -7.03
N ARG A 105 5.97 16.70 -7.54
CA ARG A 105 5.58 16.74 -8.96
C ARG A 105 6.65 16.20 -9.92
N ILE A 106 7.53 15.34 -9.43
CA ILE A 106 8.61 14.75 -10.20
C ILE A 106 8.17 13.34 -10.63
N SER A 107 8.37 13.00 -11.92
CA SER A 107 8.14 11.61 -12.37
C SER A 107 9.16 10.66 -11.73
N TYR A 108 8.82 9.40 -11.57
CA TYR A 108 9.75 8.41 -10.99
C TYR A 108 11.09 8.31 -11.73
N ALA A 109 11.08 8.49 -13.03
CA ALA A 109 12.31 8.50 -13.82
C ALA A 109 13.31 9.58 -13.36
N THR A 110 12.80 10.67 -12.77
CA THR A 110 13.64 11.76 -12.26
C THR A 110 13.86 11.64 -10.74
N ALA A 111 12.88 11.13 -9.99
CA ALA A 111 12.96 11.02 -8.52
C ALA A 111 13.89 9.89 -8.05
N THR A 112 14.05 8.84 -8.85
CA THR A 112 14.88 7.67 -8.50
C THR A 112 16.31 7.75 -9.04
N SER A 113 16.76 8.92 -9.51
CA SER A 113 18.14 9.16 -9.98
C SER A 113 18.73 8.05 -10.87
N GLY A 114 17.97 7.63 -11.86
CA GLY A 114 18.46 6.79 -12.93
C GLY A 114 17.97 5.34 -12.87
N ASN A 115 17.46 4.90 -13.98
CA ASN A 115 17.31 3.51 -14.42
C ASN A 115 16.51 2.53 -13.52
N THR A 116 15.56 3.01 -12.75
CA THR A 116 14.62 2.08 -12.11
C THR A 116 13.58 1.66 -13.14
N ASP A 117 13.68 0.43 -13.60
CA ASP A 117 12.70 -0.17 -14.50
C ASP A 117 11.38 -0.40 -13.73
N LEU A 118 10.43 0.52 -13.93
CA LEU A 118 9.11 0.45 -13.28
C LEU A 118 8.35 -0.81 -13.68
N GLU A 119 8.60 -1.35 -14.87
CA GLU A 119 7.96 -2.60 -15.30
C GLU A 119 8.52 -3.79 -14.53
N ALA A 120 9.83 -3.84 -14.30
CA ALA A 120 10.45 -4.84 -13.44
C ALA A 120 9.92 -4.79 -12.01
N ILE A 121 9.71 -3.59 -11.46
CA ILE A 121 9.10 -3.41 -10.13
C ILE A 121 7.65 -3.91 -10.10
N ARG A 122 6.89 -3.62 -11.16
CA ARG A 122 5.51 -4.11 -11.29
C ARG A 122 5.44 -5.63 -11.46
N GLU A 123 6.33 -6.21 -12.26
CA GLU A 123 6.45 -7.66 -12.42
C GLU A 123 6.83 -8.32 -11.09
N TRP A 124 7.76 -7.74 -10.39
CA TRP A 124 8.19 -8.22 -9.08
C TRP A 124 7.06 -8.15 -8.05
N GLY A 125 6.31 -7.05 -8.04
CA GLY A 125 5.12 -6.90 -7.20
C GLY A 125 4.05 -7.95 -7.52
N ARG A 126 3.82 -8.24 -8.81
CA ARG A 126 2.90 -9.30 -9.25
C ARG A 126 3.39 -10.69 -8.81
N ALA A 127 4.67 -10.97 -8.95
CA ALA A 127 5.28 -12.23 -8.52
C ALA A 127 5.20 -12.42 -7.00
N ALA A 128 5.24 -11.32 -6.22
CA ALA A 128 5.02 -11.31 -4.77
C ALA A 128 3.54 -11.42 -4.36
N GLY A 129 2.62 -11.67 -5.30
CA GLY A 129 1.20 -11.78 -5.04
C GLY A 129 0.48 -10.45 -4.81
N MET A 130 1.13 -9.33 -5.10
CA MET A 130 0.52 -8.01 -5.02
C MET A 130 -0.37 -7.78 -6.26
N LYS A 131 -1.65 -7.53 -6.03
CA LYS A 131 -2.54 -7.09 -7.12
C LYS A 131 -2.29 -5.60 -7.36
N ALA A 132 -1.66 -5.27 -8.47
CA ALA A 132 -1.60 -3.90 -8.94
C ALA A 132 -3.02 -3.44 -9.31
N THR A 133 -3.58 -2.52 -8.56
CA THR A 133 -4.88 -1.95 -8.84
C THR A 133 -4.72 -0.52 -9.36
N ALA A 134 -5.23 -0.32 -10.56
CA ALA A 134 -5.64 0.93 -11.21
C ALA A 134 -4.59 2.06 -11.31
N ARG A 135 -4.25 2.34 -12.55
CA ARG A 135 -3.78 3.69 -12.95
C ARG A 135 -4.93 4.67 -12.78
N THR A 136 -4.71 5.74 -12.09
CA THR A 136 -5.57 6.94 -12.10
C THR A 136 -5.12 7.89 -13.20
#